data_7d73e84b2d0af0a052613fb6b80239db
#
_entry.id   7d73e84b2d0af0a052613fb6b80239db
#
_cell.length_a   1.000
_cell.length_b   1.000
_cell.length_c   1.000
_cell.angle_alpha   90.00
_cell.angle_beta   90.00
_cell.angle_gamma   90.00
#
_symmetry.space_group_name_H-M   'P 1'
#
loop_
_entity.id
_entity.type
_entity.pdbx_description
1 polymer ?
#
loop_
_entity_poly.entity_id
_entity_poly.type
_entity_poly.pdbx_seq_one_letter_code
_entity_poly.pdbx_strand_id
1 'polypeptide(L)'
;QDRVGKGGHIFTVFKFRTMVPDADGKGAAWTMDQDPRVTRVGKLLRRTALDELPEVLNIWKGDMSLVGPRALDVVEQQSLEKLIVGFEKRLQVRPGLTGLAQIYDPKDDAHVKFYYDLEYIQRMSPRLDVKLLVLSVRNTLWVNWDRRSGKIPNAHAFSDSPSNCGRQKELQATVTSEKTVRAEPDGEKF
;
A
#
# COMPACT_ATOMS: atom_id res chain seq x y z
N GLN A 1 -8.46 6.95 12.28
CA GLN A 1 -8.17 5.51 12.15
C GLN A 1 -6.70 5.27 12.50
N ASP A 2 -6.45 4.25 13.31
CA ASP A 2 -5.08 3.89 13.67
C ASP A 2 -4.41 3.13 12.54
N ARG A 3 -3.18 3.53 12.23
CA ARG A 3 -2.36 3.00 11.14
C ARG A 3 -0.94 2.69 11.63
N VAL A 4 -0.28 1.77 10.94
CA VAL A 4 1.10 1.41 11.24
C VAL A 4 2.05 2.28 10.42
N GLY A 5 2.94 2.97 11.11
CA GLY A 5 3.97 3.84 10.56
C GLY A 5 5.36 3.23 10.58
N LYS A 6 6.37 4.09 10.42
CA LYS A 6 7.78 3.69 10.44
C LYS A 6 8.15 2.96 11.73
N GLY A 7 8.85 1.83 11.59
CA GLY A 7 9.31 1.02 12.72
C GLY A 7 8.18 0.35 13.51
N GLY A 8 6.96 0.26 12.94
CA GLY A 8 5.81 -0.32 13.63
C GLY A 8 5.08 0.66 14.57
N HIS A 9 5.48 1.93 14.62
CA HIS A 9 4.81 2.95 15.44
C HIS A 9 3.36 3.13 14.98
N ILE A 10 2.41 3.09 15.91
CA ILE A 10 0.98 3.31 15.62
C ILE A 10 0.69 4.80 15.72
N PHE A 11 0.04 5.35 14.71
CA PHE A 11 -0.42 6.73 14.68
C PHE A 11 -1.85 6.83 14.14
N THR A 12 -2.55 7.88 14.51
CA THR A 12 -3.92 8.13 14.03
C THR A 12 -3.88 8.94 12.75
N VAL A 13 -4.35 8.35 11.63
CA VAL A 13 -4.50 9.05 10.36
C VAL A 13 -5.75 9.93 10.37
N PHE A 14 -5.64 11.14 9.86
CA PHE A 14 -6.74 12.09 9.75
C PHE A 14 -7.35 12.04 8.35
N LYS A 15 -8.66 11.79 8.27
CA LYS A 15 -9.43 11.79 7.01
C LYS A 15 -10.78 12.45 7.21
N PHE A 16 -11.34 13.02 6.15
CA PHE A 16 -12.74 13.43 6.19
C PHE A 16 -13.64 12.20 6.22
N ARG A 17 -14.70 12.27 7.02
CA ARG A 17 -15.71 11.21 7.09
C ARG A 17 -16.48 11.13 5.78
N THR A 18 -16.38 10.01 5.09
CA THR A 18 -17.06 9.74 3.83
C THR A 18 -18.20 8.72 3.96
N MET A 19 -18.29 8.03 5.10
CA MET A 19 -19.31 7.03 5.40
C MET A 19 -20.30 7.53 6.45
N VAL A 20 -21.47 6.89 6.50
CA VAL A 20 -22.48 7.12 7.53
C VAL A 20 -21.92 6.78 8.92
N PRO A 21 -22.48 7.37 10.01
CA PRO A 21 -22.14 6.94 11.35
C PRO A 21 -22.40 5.43 11.51
N ASP A 22 -21.58 4.76 12.32
CA ASP A 22 -21.67 3.32 12.61
C ASP A 22 -21.52 2.40 11.38
N ALA A 23 -20.80 2.87 10.35
CA ALA A 23 -20.50 2.08 9.16
C ALA A 23 -19.75 0.78 9.51
N ASP A 24 -18.89 0.80 10.53
CA ASP A 24 -18.09 -0.35 10.96
C ASP A 24 -18.94 -1.48 11.56
N GLY A 25 -20.07 -1.13 12.22
CA GLY A 25 -21.03 -2.10 12.76
C GLY A 25 -21.96 -2.73 11.70
N LYS A 26 -21.95 -2.23 10.46
CA LYS A 26 -22.88 -2.65 9.41
C LYS A 26 -22.30 -3.64 8.39
N GLY A 27 -21.20 -4.32 8.67
CA GLY A 27 -20.69 -5.39 7.81
C GLY A 27 -19.23 -5.22 7.39
N ALA A 28 -18.85 -5.82 6.26
CA ALA A 28 -17.49 -6.08 5.82
C ALA A 28 -16.50 -4.94 6.07
N ALA A 29 -15.32 -5.29 6.59
CA ALA A 29 -14.20 -4.38 6.80
C ALA A 29 -13.71 -3.72 5.49
N TRP A 30 -13.99 -4.33 4.34
CA TRP A 30 -13.58 -3.87 3.02
C TRP A 30 -14.66 -3.05 2.34
N THR A 31 -14.29 -1.90 1.81
CA THR A 31 -15.19 -1.06 1.02
C THR A 31 -15.36 -1.66 -0.37
N MET A 32 -16.60 -2.03 -0.73
CA MET A 32 -16.95 -2.54 -2.06
C MET A 32 -17.20 -1.39 -3.05
N ASP A 33 -17.14 -1.68 -4.36
CA ASP A 33 -17.66 -0.76 -5.38
C ASP A 33 -19.14 -0.51 -5.08
N GLN A 34 -19.55 0.77 -5.05
CA GLN A 34 -20.88 1.23 -4.69
C GLN A 34 -21.35 0.87 -3.27
N ASP A 35 -20.44 0.86 -2.31
CA ASP A 35 -20.75 0.62 -0.91
C ASP A 35 -21.88 1.55 -0.42
N PRO A 36 -23.03 1.02 0.04
CA PRO A 36 -24.19 1.82 0.46
C PRO A 36 -23.90 2.67 1.70
N ARG A 37 -22.85 2.38 2.45
CA ARG A 37 -22.41 3.15 3.61
C ARG A 37 -21.75 4.48 3.22
N VAL A 38 -21.34 4.65 1.96
CA VAL A 38 -20.70 5.87 1.48
C VAL A 38 -21.75 6.93 1.17
N THR A 39 -21.65 8.08 1.81
CA THR A 39 -22.56 9.21 1.58
C THR A 39 -22.38 9.82 0.20
N ARG A 40 -23.36 10.60 -0.30
CA ARG A 40 -23.25 11.30 -1.60
C ARG A 40 -22.05 12.26 -1.62
N VAL A 41 -21.84 13.01 -0.54
CA VAL A 41 -20.68 13.89 -0.36
C VAL A 41 -19.40 13.06 -0.25
N GLY A 42 -19.44 11.94 0.47
CA GLY A 42 -18.33 11.00 0.58
C GLY A 42 -17.89 10.45 -0.76
N LYS A 43 -18.82 10.14 -1.68
CA LYS A 43 -18.49 9.71 -3.06
C LYS A 43 -17.70 10.79 -3.81
N LEU A 44 -18.11 12.05 -3.69
CA LEU A 44 -17.39 13.16 -4.33
C LEU A 44 -15.97 13.33 -3.72
N LEU A 45 -15.87 13.32 -2.39
CA LEU A 45 -14.57 13.45 -1.71
C LEU A 45 -13.61 12.32 -2.11
N ARG A 46 -14.06 11.07 -2.10
CA ARG A 46 -13.26 9.90 -2.54
C ARG A 46 -12.87 9.99 -4.01
N ARG A 47 -13.80 10.42 -4.87
CA ARG A 47 -13.52 10.57 -6.31
C ARG A 47 -12.42 11.58 -6.58
N THR A 48 -12.31 12.62 -5.78
CA THR A 48 -11.33 13.71 -5.90
C THR A 48 -10.14 13.53 -4.97
N ALA A 49 -10.07 12.44 -4.19
CA ALA A 49 -9.10 12.20 -3.13
C ALA A 49 -9.01 13.35 -2.09
N LEU A 50 -10.04 14.20 -2.01
CA LEU A 50 -10.09 15.29 -1.03
C LEU A 50 -10.35 14.78 0.39
N ASP A 51 -10.84 13.56 0.54
CA ASP A 51 -10.98 12.91 1.85
C ASP A 51 -9.64 12.66 2.55
N GLU A 52 -8.56 12.59 1.78
CA GLU A 52 -7.19 12.40 2.30
C GLU A 52 -6.46 13.73 2.60
N LEU A 53 -7.04 14.89 2.30
CA LEU A 53 -6.43 16.20 2.58
C LEU A 53 -5.97 16.37 4.04
N PRO A 54 -6.73 15.92 5.08
CA PRO A 54 -6.30 16.07 6.46
C PRO A 54 -5.03 15.27 6.80
N GLU A 55 -4.60 14.28 5.97
CA GLU A 55 -3.34 13.55 6.16
C GLU A 55 -2.11 14.47 6.04
N VAL A 56 -2.25 15.67 5.45
CA VAL A 56 -1.21 16.70 5.46
C VAL A 56 -0.79 17.05 6.90
N LEU A 57 -1.70 16.98 7.87
CA LEU A 57 -1.37 17.16 9.29
C LEU A 57 -0.48 16.02 9.81
N ASN A 58 -0.67 14.79 9.36
CA ASN A 58 0.21 13.67 9.70
C ASN A 58 1.61 13.83 9.07
N ILE A 59 1.67 14.39 7.85
CA ILE A 59 2.94 14.71 7.21
C ILE A 59 3.67 15.80 7.99
N TRP A 60 2.96 16.86 8.37
CA TRP A 60 3.53 17.95 9.17
C TRP A 60 4.01 17.50 10.55
N LYS A 61 3.30 16.57 11.21
CA LYS A 61 3.72 15.94 12.46
C LYS A 61 4.92 15.00 12.30
N GLY A 62 5.22 14.55 11.07
CA GLY A 62 6.29 13.62 10.78
C GLY A 62 5.92 12.15 10.88
N ASP A 63 4.62 11.81 11.06
CA ASP A 63 4.12 10.44 11.05
C ASP A 63 4.15 9.84 9.65
N MET A 64 3.93 10.70 8.63
CA MET A 64 3.85 10.35 7.22
C MET A 64 4.82 11.17 6.37
N SER A 65 4.98 10.76 5.12
CA SER A 65 5.64 11.53 4.07
C SER A 65 4.69 11.73 2.88
N LEU A 66 5.05 12.60 1.93
CA LEU A 66 4.27 12.76 0.69
C LEU A 66 4.30 11.49 -0.16
N VAL A 67 5.46 10.80 -0.22
CA VAL A 67 5.66 9.60 -1.01
C VAL A 67 6.20 8.48 -0.13
N GLY A 68 5.65 7.28 -0.27
CA GLY A 68 6.03 6.10 0.51
C GLY A 68 5.04 4.95 0.40
N PRO A 69 5.33 3.82 1.04
CA PRO A 69 4.37 2.73 1.21
C PRO A 69 3.07 3.20 1.85
N ARG A 70 1.91 2.69 1.41
CA ARG A 70 0.63 3.06 2.02
C ARG A 70 0.57 2.63 3.49
N ALA A 71 0.13 3.52 4.38
CA ALA A 71 -0.14 3.18 5.78
C ALA A 71 -1.31 2.17 5.84
N LEU A 72 -1.05 0.96 6.34
CA LEU A 72 -2.07 -0.07 6.56
C LEU A 72 -2.65 0.07 7.96
N ASP A 73 -3.88 -0.42 8.15
CA ASP A 73 -4.41 -0.56 9.51
C ASP A 73 -3.69 -1.68 10.27
N VAL A 74 -3.81 -1.67 11.59
CA VAL A 74 -3.08 -2.58 12.46
C VAL A 74 -3.41 -4.04 12.18
N VAL A 75 -4.69 -4.34 11.92
CA VAL A 75 -5.16 -5.71 11.67
C VAL A 75 -4.70 -6.20 10.31
N GLU A 76 -4.80 -5.36 9.28
CA GLU A 76 -4.32 -5.67 7.93
C GLU A 76 -2.80 -5.91 7.93
N GLN A 77 -2.02 -5.03 8.58
CA GLN A 77 -0.57 -5.18 8.69
C GLN A 77 -0.18 -6.51 9.34
N GLN A 78 -0.77 -6.82 10.50
CA GLN A 78 -0.49 -8.07 11.22
C GLN A 78 -0.89 -9.32 10.44
N SER A 79 -1.98 -9.25 9.70
CA SER A 79 -2.44 -10.36 8.87
C SER A 79 -1.49 -10.61 7.70
N LEU A 80 -0.99 -9.55 7.06
CA LEU A 80 -0.05 -9.66 5.95
C LEU A 80 1.36 -10.06 6.41
N GLU A 81 1.80 -9.65 7.59
CA GLU A 81 3.07 -10.11 8.19
C GLU A 81 3.07 -11.63 8.45
N LYS A 82 1.92 -12.20 8.81
CA LYS A 82 1.79 -13.67 8.96
C LYS A 82 1.77 -14.39 7.62
N LEU A 83 1.26 -13.75 6.58
CA LEU A 83 1.10 -14.33 5.24
C LEU A 83 2.35 -14.21 4.38
N ILE A 84 3.07 -13.09 4.49
CA ILE A 84 4.19 -12.73 3.61
C ILE A 84 5.44 -12.57 4.44
N VAL A 85 6.43 -13.44 4.24
CA VAL A 85 7.72 -13.38 4.96
C VAL A 85 8.44 -12.08 4.62
N GLY A 86 8.86 -11.35 5.66
CA GLY A 86 9.59 -10.09 5.51
C GLY A 86 8.72 -8.88 5.21
N PHE A 87 7.39 -8.99 5.35
CA PHE A 87 6.45 -7.88 5.08
C PHE A 87 6.74 -6.65 5.94
N GLU A 88 7.29 -6.83 7.12
CA GLU A 88 7.74 -5.77 8.03
C GLU A 88 8.81 -4.85 7.42
N LYS A 89 9.54 -5.29 6.38
CA LYS A 89 10.58 -4.48 5.72
C LYS A 89 10.02 -3.18 5.12
N ARG A 90 8.72 -3.15 4.79
CA ARG A 90 8.07 -1.93 4.32
C ARG A 90 8.00 -0.83 5.37
N LEU A 91 8.11 -1.18 6.64
CA LEU A 91 8.09 -0.25 7.78
C LEU A 91 9.44 0.46 8.02
N GLN A 92 10.46 0.23 7.20
CA GLN A 92 11.76 0.89 7.30
C GLN A 92 11.68 2.39 6.98
N VAL A 93 10.68 2.81 6.22
CA VAL A 93 10.43 4.20 5.83
C VAL A 93 9.10 4.69 6.35
N ARG A 94 8.90 6.03 6.34
CA ARG A 94 7.59 6.61 6.66
C ARG A 94 6.57 6.23 5.60
N PRO A 95 5.33 5.93 5.98
CA PRO A 95 4.27 5.72 5.01
C PRO A 95 3.97 7.01 4.25
N GLY A 96 3.52 6.87 3.00
CA GLY A 96 3.24 7.98 2.11
C GLY A 96 1.76 8.19 1.85
N LEU A 97 1.41 9.45 1.51
CA LEU A 97 0.11 9.81 0.96
C LEU A 97 -0.08 9.15 -0.42
N THR A 98 0.98 9.12 -1.23
CA THR A 98 1.05 8.37 -2.48
C THR A 98 2.29 7.48 -2.50
N GLY A 99 2.35 6.52 -3.44
CA GLY A 99 3.50 5.62 -3.57
C GLY A 99 3.42 4.77 -4.82
N LEU A 100 4.46 3.97 -5.03
CA LEU A 100 4.61 3.15 -6.22
C LEU A 100 3.45 2.16 -6.37
N ALA A 101 3.11 1.45 -5.28
CA ALA A 101 2.01 0.50 -5.26
C ALA A 101 0.66 1.17 -5.59
N GLN A 102 0.36 2.34 -5.00
CA GLN A 102 -0.89 3.05 -5.25
C GLN A 102 -1.07 3.46 -6.71
N ILE A 103 0.03 3.72 -7.44
CA ILE A 103 0.01 4.15 -8.84
C ILE A 103 -0.05 2.96 -9.79
N TYR A 104 0.73 1.90 -9.53
CA TYR A 104 0.98 0.82 -10.50
C TYR A 104 0.30 -0.52 -10.16
N ASP A 105 -0.27 -0.70 -8.96
CA ASP A 105 -1.03 -1.90 -8.62
C ASP A 105 -2.54 -1.70 -8.79
N PRO A 106 -3.13 -2.13 -9.92
CA PRO A 106 -4.56 -1.97 -10.19
C PRO A 106 -5.45 -2.92 -9.39
N LYS A 107 -4.89 -4.05 -8.92
CA LYS A 107 -5.66 -5.14 -8.29
C LYS A 107 -5.59 -5.11 -6.78
N ASP A 108 -4.75 -4.24 -6.22
CA ASP A 108 -4.49 -4.16 -4.76
C ASP A 108 -4.06 -5.51 -4.15
N ASP A 109 -3.27 -6.29 -4.93
CA ASP A 109 -2.72 -7.57 -4.50
C ASP A 109 -1.63 -7.40 -3.46
N ALA A 110 -1.69 -8.17 -2.37
CA ALA A 110 -0.77 -8.02 -1.24
C ALA A 110 0.70 -8.27 -1.60
N HIS A 111 0.98 -9.27 -2.46
CA HIS A 111 2.35 -9.58 -2.88
C HIS A 111 2.88 -8.53 -3.85
N VAL A 112 2.04 -8.06 -4.79
CA VAL A 112 2.38 -7.00 -5.75
C VAL A 112 2.60 -5.68 -5.01
N LYS A 113 1.73 -5.35 -4.05
CA LYS A 113 1.87 -4.19 -3.18
C LYS A 113 3.22 -4.22 -2.44
N PHE A 114 3.55 -5.36 -1.82
CA PHE A 114 4.81 -5.53 -1.10
C PHE A 114 6.03 -5.40 -2.02
N TYR A 115 5.97 -5.98 -3.22
CA TYR A 115 7.02 -5.84 -4.23
C TYR A 115 7.29 -4.36 -4.57
N TYR A 116 6.24 -3.58 -4.88
CA TYR A 116 6.38 -2.16 -5.18
C TYR A 116 6.84 -1.33 -3.98
N ASP A 117 6.42 -1.68 -2.77
CA ASP A 117 6.89 -1.02 -1.55
C ASP A 117 8.40 -1.23 -1.36
N LEU A 118 8.90 -2.46 -1.55
CA LEU A 118 10.34 -2.74 -1.48
C LEU A 118 11.11 -2.07 -2.61
N GLU A 119 10.58 -2.09 -3.84
CA GLU A 119 11.21 -1.41 -4.97
C GLU A 119 11.33 0.10 -4.71
N TYR A 120 10.30 0.72 -4.15
CA TYR A 120 10.35 2.12 -3.74
C TYR A 120 11.47 2.34 -2.70
N ILE A 121 11.52 1.54 -1.65
CA ILE A 121 12.52 1.68 -0.58
C ILE A 121 13.94 1.57 -1.12
N GLN A 122 14.19 0.68 -2.08
CA GLN A 122 15.51 0.50 -2.69
C GLN A 122 15.92 1.65 -3.63
N ARG A 123 14.95 2.33 -4.24
CA ARG A 123 15.18 3.34 -5.29
C ARG A 123 14.80 4.76 -4.86
N MET A 124 14.51 4.97 -3.57
CA MET A 124 14.12 6.28 -3.05
C MET A 124 15.04 7.38 -3.55
N SER A 125 14.47 8.38 -4.16
CA SER A 125 15.18 9.57 -4.59
C SER A 125 14.22 10.73 -4.80
N PRO A 126 14.66 11.99 -4.63
CA PRO A 126 13.80 13.16 -4.87
C PRO A 126 13.21 13.21 -6.28
N ARG A 127 13.94 12.70 -7.28
CA ARG A 127 13.45 12.62 -8.67
C ARG A 127 12.28 11.63 -8.79
N LEU A 128 12.39 10.46 -8.14
CA LEU A 128 11.32 9.47 -8.11
C LEU A 128 10.09 10.02 -7.39
N ASP A 129 10.28 10.67 -6.25
CA ASP A 129 9.20 11.25 -5.46
C ASP A 129 8.43 12.31 -6.26
N VAL A 130 9.12 13.25 -6.91
CA VAL A 130 8.48 14.25 -7.78
C VAL A 130 7.71 13.58 -8.92
N LYS A 131 8.29 12.56 -9.56
CA LYS A 131 7.61 11.78 -10.62
C LYS A 131 6.32 11.15 -10.10
N LEU A 132 6.35 10.50 -8.94
CA LEU A 132 5.19 9.85 -8.36
C LEU A 132 4.11 10.86 -7.94
N LEU A 133 4.49 12.01 -7.40
CA LEU A 133 3.58 13.12 -7.07
C LEU A 133 2.86 13.63 -8.33
N VAL A 134 3.59 13.91 -9.41
CA VAL A 134 3.00 14.37 -10.68
C VAL A 134 2.04 13.32 -11.24
N LEU A 135 2.43 12.04 -11.22
CA LEU A 135 1.57 10.95 -11.68
C LEU A 135 0.32 10.81 -10.80
N SER A 136 0.44 10.95 -9.48
CA SER A 136 -0.68 10.88 -8.55
C SER A 136 -1.69 12.00 -8.82
N VAL A 137 -1.23 13.25 -8.94
CA VAL A 137 -2.08 14.40 -9.26
C VAL A 137 -2.77 14.19 -10.61
N ARG A 138 -2.03 13.77 -11.64
CA ARG A 138 -2.60 13.46 -12.94
C ARG A 138 -3.69 12.40 -12.85
N ASN A 139 -3.45 11.31 -12.14
CA ASN A 139 -4.42 10.24 -11.98
C ASN A 139 -5.67 10.71 -11.24
N THR A 140 -5.52 11.56 -10.23
CA THR A 140 -6.65 12.14 -9.49
C THR A 140 -7.51 13.06 -10.39
N LEU A 141 -6.89 13.85 -11.27
CA LEU A 141 -7.60 14.80 -12.12
C LEU A 141 -8.25 14.14 -13.35
N TRP A 142 -7.62 13.12 -13.94
CA TRP A 142 -8.02 12.54 -15.24
C TRP A 142 -8.70 11.18 -15.12
N VAL A 143 -8.45 10.44 -14.06
CA VAL A 143 -9.04 9.11 -13.82
C VAL A 143 -9.87 9.21 -12.55
N ASN A 144 -11.12 8.68 -12.58
CA ASN A 144 -11.90 8.50 -11.36
C ASN A 144 -11.10 7.65 -10.38
N TRP A 145 -10.50 8.29 -9.37
CA TRP A 145 -9.65 7.66 -8.37
C TRP A 145 -10.32 6.45 -7.69
N ASP A 146 -11.65 6.50 -7.60
CA ASP A 146 -12.47 5.45 -6.97
C ASP A 146 -12.66 4.21 -7.87
N ARG A 147 -12.25 4.25 -9.13
CA ARG A 147 -12.22 3.05 -9.97
C ARG A 147 -10.90 2.32 -9.74
N ARG A 148 -10.89 1.39 -8.80
CA ARG A 148 -9.78 0.45 -8.61
C ARG A 148 -9.43 -0.34 -9.88
N SER A 149 -10.37 -0.44 -10.83
CA SER A 149 -10.19 -0.97 -12.18
C SER A 149 -9.54 -0.01 -13.18
N GLY A 150 -9.26 1.24 -12.82
CA GLY A 150 -8.76 2.27 -13.72
C GLY A 150 -7.33 2.73 -13.48
N LYS A 151 -6.58 2.06 -12.62
CA LYS A 151 -5.15 2.27 -12.50
C LYS A 151 -4.50 1.88 -13.84
N ILE A 152 -3.57 2.67 -14.30
CA ILE A 152 -2.99 2.71 -15.65
C ILE A 152 -2.80 1.30 -16.26
N PRO A 153 -3.32 1.02 -17.49
CA PRO A 153 -3.16 -0.28 -18.16
C PRO A 153 -1.72 -0.68 -18.46
N ASN A 154 -0.78 0.24 -18.40
CA ASN A 154 0.64 0.05 -18.73
C ASN A 154 1.54 -0.16 -17.52
N ALA A 155 1.08 -0.88 -16.49
CA ALA A 155 1.96 -1.34 -15.40
C ALA A 155 3.17 -2.16 -15.94
N HIS A 156 3.00 -2.79 -17.11
CA HIS A 156 4.07 -3.53 -17.80
C HIS A 156 5.20 -2.66 -18.35
N ALA A 157 4.99 -1.37 -18.61
CA ALA A 157 6.03 -0.51 -19.15
C ALA A 157 7.18 -0.22 -18.17
N PHE A 158 6.96 -0.50 -16.87
CA PHE A 158 8.02 -0.37 -15.86
C PHE A 158 8.68 -1.73 -15.52
N SER A 159 8.00 -2.85 -15.85
CA SER A 159 8.49 -4.22 -15.64
C SER A 159 9.42 -4.71 -16.76
N ASP A 160 9.39 -4.09 -17.94
CA ASP A 160 10.13 -4.53 -19.13
C ASP A 160 11.61 -4.09 -19.17
N SER A 161 12.16 -3.61 -18.06
CA SER A 161 13.60 -3.56 -17.92
C SER A 161 14.14 -5.00 -17.78
N PRO A 162 15.05 -5.47 -18.66
CA PRO A 162 15.57 -6.85 -18.65
C PRO A 162 16.18 -7.29 -17.31
N SER A 163 16.53 -6.33 -16.45
CA SER A 163 17.03 -6.54 -15.09
C SER A 163 15.96 -7.02 -14.10
N ASN A 164 14.67 -6.90 -14.41
CA ASN A 164 13.58 -7.19 -13.47
C ASN A 164 13.04 -8.63 -13.57
N CYS A 165 13.08 -9.25 -14.74
CA CYS A 165 12.63 -10.63 -14.94
C CYS A 165 13.52 -11.65 -14.21
N GLY A 166 14.84 -11.41 -14.16
CA GLY A 166 15.79 -12.23 -13.39
C GLY A 166 15.59 -12.12 -11.89
N ARG A 167 15.33 -10.90 -11.41
CA ARG A 167 15.20 -10.60 -9.98
C ARG A 167 13.90 -11.12 -9.34
N GLN A 168 12.80 -11.18 -10.11
CA GLN A 168 11.56 -11.82 -9.64
C GLN A 168 11.75 -13.33 -9.41
N LYS A 169 12.50 -14.00 -10.27
CA LYS A 169 12.82 -15.43 -10.11
C LYS A 169 13.76 -15.67 -8.92
N GLU A 170 14.73 -14.81 -8.71
CA GLU A 170 15.64 -14.89 -7.56
C GLU A 170 14.92 -14.65 -6.22
N LEU A 171 14.02 -13.66 -6.14
CA LEU A 171 13.22 -13.41 -4.93
C LEU A 171 12.28 -14.58 -4.62
N GLN A 172 11.65 -15.17 -5.63
CA GLN A 172 10.82 -16.37 -5.45
C GLN A 172 11.66 -17.58 -5.07
N ALA A 173 12.84 -17.76 -5.64
CA ALA A 173 13.76 -18.85 -5.31
C ALA A 173 14.29 -18.72 -3.88
N THR A 174 14.62 -17.50 -3.42
CA THR A 174 15.11 -17.24 -2.07
C THR A 174 14.02 -17.53 -1.02
N VAL A 175 12.77 -17.11 -1.28
CA VAL A 175 11.64 -17.38 -0.40
C VAL A 175 11.32 -18.89 -0.33
N THR A 176 11.49 -19.61 -1.44
CA THR A 176 11.26 -21.07 -1.49
C THR A 176 12.38 -21.82 -0.77
N SER A 177 13.63 -21.40 -0.91
CA SER A 177 14.81 -21.99 -0.25
C SER A 177 14.76 -21.82 1.28
N GLU A 178 14.35 -20.65 1.79
CA GLU A 178 14.20 -20.44 3.23
C GLU A 178 13.06 -21.27 3.85
N LYS A 179 12.00 -21.56 3.10
CA LYS A 179 10.94 -22.48 3.56
C LYS A 179 11.41 -23.94 3.68
N THR A 180 12.29 -24.37 2.78
CA THR A 180 12.81 -25.75 2.77
C THR A 180 13.78 -25.99 3.93
N VAL A 181 14.61 -24.99 4.27
CA VAL A 181 15.58 -25.10 5.40
C VAL A 181 14.88 -25.12 6.77
N ARG A 182 13.67 -24.53 6.88
CA ARG A 182 12.91 -24.53 8.16
C ARG A 182 12.02 -25.76 8.37
N ALA A 183 11.93 -26.69 7.39
CA ALA A 183 11.06 -27.86 7.40
C ALA A 183 11.79 -29.18 7.70
N GLU A 184 13.09 -29.17 7.99
CA GLU A 184 13.77 -30.36 8.51
C GLU A 184 13.46 -30.54 10.00
N PRO A 185 12.77 -31.61 10.39
CA PRO A 185 12.56 -31.93 11.80
C PRO A 185 13.88 -32.43 12.40
N ASP A 186 14.21 -31.93 13.59
CA ASP A 186 15.29 -32.44 14.42
C ASP A 186 15.16 -33.95 14.52
N GLY A 187 16.11 -34.64 13.90
CA GLY A 187 16.19 -36.10 13.95
C GLY A 187 16.47 -36.56 15.37
N GLU A 188 15.57 -37.38 15.89
CA GLU A 188 15.81 -38.23 17.04
C GLU A 188 17.19 -38.86 16.95
N LYS A 189 17.97 -38.68 18.00
CA LYS A 189 19.04 -39.61 18.35
C LYS A 189 18.80 -40.15 19.75
N PHE A 190 18.72 -41.46 19.78
CA PHE A 190 18.73 -42.34 20.94
C PHE A 190 19.73 -41.93 22.05
#